data_5eb85941740e8e14f9a983d7c06911e7
#
_entry.id   5eb85941740e8e14f9a983d7c06911e7
#
_cell.length_a   1.000
_cell.length_b   1.000
_cell.length_c   1.000
_cell.angle_alpha   90.00
_cell.angle_beta   90.00
_cell.angle_gamma   90.00
#
_symmetry.space_group_name_H-M   'P 1'
#
loop_
_entity.id
_entity.type
_entity.pdbx_description
1 polymer ?
#
loop_
_entity_poly.entity_id
_entity_poly.type
_entity_poly.pdbx_seq_one_letter_code
_entity_poly.pdbx_strand_id
1 'polypeptide(L)'
;LKQFKKQPFKRIEIMKSSNSKTVVFVTGAFVSNTGWDQWKTYFESKGYTTYAPAWPYKDAPAAELRNRQPNDIQLAELTLSEVIDHYANFIKSLPEKPIIIGHSLGGLMTQILINRGLGVAGVAIHSVPPQGIIPYEFSFIKAGWKVLGLFSSLRKTYLMSLSDWQYAFTNGMTLEEQIKSWEENTIPESKTVARGGLTAAAKVDFDKPHVPLLLTSGDKDNIIPASINVRNFKAYKQNGSVTEYKEFKGRNHFVLGLPTWQEDADYILEWLDKN
;
A
#
# COMPACT_ATOMS: atom_id res chain seq x y z
N LEU A 1 -48.26 -1.83 -35.17
CA LEU A 1 -47.20 -0.88 -34.77
C LEU A 1 -47.08 -0.88 -33.24
N LYS A 2 -46.13 -1.67 -32.69
CA LYS A 2 -45.80 -1.69 -31.24
C LYS A 2 -44.80 -0.53 -30.96
N GLN A 3 -45.29 0.45 -30.17
CA GLN A 3 -44.42 1.51 -29.65
C GLN A 3 -43.44 0.95 -28.63
N PHE A 4 -42.15 0.98 -28.94
CA PHE A 4 -41.08 0.75 -27.97
C PHE A 4 -40.98 2.00 -27.08
N LYS A 5 -41.39 1.90 -25.83
CA LYS A 5 -41.11 2.90 -24.80
C LYS A 5 -39.60 2.85 -24.50
N LYS A 6 -38.89 3.91 -24.90
CA LYS A 6 -37.49 4.13 -24.44
C LYS A 6 -37.53 4.34 -22.92
N GLN A 7 -36.88 3.42 -22.17
CA GLN A 7 -36.60 3.67 -20.75
C GLN A 7 -35.59 4.81 -20.65
N PRO A 8 -35.79 5.79 -19.74
CA PRO A 8 -34.81 6.84 -19.54
C PRO A 8 -33.52 6.25 -18.94
N PHE A 9 -32.40 6.55 -19.57
CA PHE A 9 -31.06 6.30 -18.96
C PHE A 9 -31.05 6.97 -17.59
N LYS A 10 -30.91 6.17 -16.52
CA LYS A 10 -30.57 6.68 -15.19
C LYS A 10 -29.27 7.45 -15.31
N ARG A 11 -29.33 8.77 -15.14
CA ARG A 11 -28.16 9.64 -15.01
C ARG A 11 -27.39 9.11 -13.81
N ILE A 12 -26.20 8.55 -14.03
CA ILE A 12 -25.26 8.19 -12.96
C ILE A 12 -24.93 9.53 -12.31
N GLU A 13 -25.38 9.74 -11.08
CA GLU A 13 -24.91 10.85 -10.26
C GLU A 13 -23.40 10.64 -10.11
N ILE A 14 -22.62 11.51 -10.74
CA ILE A 14 -21.18 11.64 -10.49
C ILE A 14 -21.09 11.94 -8.99
N MET A 15 -20.59 10.96 -8.23
CA MET A 15 -20.36 11.14 -6.79
C MET A 15 -19.46 12.36 -6.64
N LYS A 16 -20.00 13.41 -6.05
CA LYS A 16 -19.26 14.63 -5.71
C LYS A 16 -18.03 14.25 -4.89
N SER A 17 -16.94 14.99 -5.09
CA SER A 17 -15.69 14.90 -4.32
C SER A 17 -15.96 14.53 -2.86
N SER A 18 -15.23 13.56 -2.35
CA SER A 18 -15.42 13.07 -0.98
C SER A 18 -15.03 14.19 -0.01
N ASN A 19 -15.98 14.74 0.72
CA ASN A 19 -15.71 15.75 1.75
C ASN A 19 -15.05 15.16 3.01
N SER A 20 -14.67 13.88 3.03
CA SER A 20 -14.01 13.30 4.20
C SER A 20 -12.64 13.93 4.40
N LYS A 21 -12.38 14.37 5.62
CA LYS A 21 -11.08 14.86 6.09
C LYS A 21 -10.38 13.81 6.98
N THR A 22 -10.86 12.58 6.98
CA THR A 22 -10.25 11.46 7.72
C THR A 22 -9.38 10.63 6.78
N VAL A 23 -8.12 10.40 7.14
CA VAL A 23 -7.16 9.58 6.40
C VAL A 23 -6.71 8.40 7.24
N VAL A 24 -6.73 7.21 6.65
CA VAL A 24 -6.11 6.00 7.22
C VAL A 24 -4.92 5.62 6.38
N PHE A 25 -3.72 5.69 6.97
CA PHE A 25 -2.50 5.21 6.36
C PHE A 25 -2.32 3.71 6.58
N VAL A 26 -2.05 2.98 5.50
CA VAL A 26 -1.91 1.53 5.50
C VAL A 26 -0.46 1.16 5.26
N THR A 27 0.18 0.61 6.29
CA THR A 27 1.62 0.31 6.30
C THR A 27 1.91 -0.93 5.44
N GLY A 28 3.05 -0.90 4.76
CA GLY A 28 3.59 -2.03 3.99
C GLY A 28 4.32 -3.06 4.85
N ALA A 29 4.97 -4.02 4.19
CA ALA A 29 5.81 -5.02 4.83
C ALA A 29 7.18 -4.45 5.21
N PHE A 30 7.84 -5.05 6.23
CA PHE A 30 9.19 -4.75 6.73
C PHE A 30 9.36 -3.44 7.48
N VAL A 31 8.34 -2.62 7.57
CA VAL A 31 8.39 -1.29 8.19
C VAL A 31 7.32 -1.14 9.27
N SER A 32 7.60 -0.27 10.22
CA SER A 32 6.63 0.14 11.26
C SER A 32 5.63 1.16 10.71
N ASN A 33 4.48 1.26 11.37
CA ASN A 33 3.50 2.33 11.13
C ASN A 33 4.06 3.73 11.43
N THR A 34 5.11 3.84 12.24
CA THR A 34 5.82 5.11 12.51
C THR A 34 6.47 5.70 11.25
N GLY A 35 6.70 4.92 10.19
CA GLY A 35 7.12 5.43 8.89
C GLY A 35 6.15 6.45 8.27
N TRP A 36 4.92 6.54 8.79
CA TRP A 36 3.94 7.54 8.38
C TRP A 36 3.92 8.82 9.22
N ASP A 37 4.72 8.94 10.30
CA ASP A 37 4.58 10.05 11.25
C ASP A 37 4.78 11.43 10.61
N GLN A 38 5.76 11.60 9.72
CA GLN A 38 5.93 12.85 8.98
C GLN A 38 4.76 13.14 8.02
N TRP A 39 4.19 12.12 7.37
CA TRP A 39 3.02 12.24 6.50
C TRP A 39 1.78 12.61 7.31
N LYS A 40 1.58 11.97 8.48
CA LYS A 40 0.49 12.30 9.40
C LYS A 40 0.55 13.78 9.79
N THR A 41 1.69 14.22 10.33
CA THR A 41 1.90 15.62 10.72
C THR A 41 1.62 16.58 9.57
N TYR A 42 2.06 16.23 8.36
CA TYR A 42 1.85 17.06 7.18
C TYR A 42 0.37 17.13 6.78
N PHE A 43 -0.34 16.01 6.70
CA PHE A 43 -1.76 15.97 6.40
C PHE A 43 -2.61 16.68 7.48
N GLU A 44 -2.23 16.53 8.75
CA GLU A 44 -2.87 17.23 9.88
C GLU A 44 -2.70 18.76 9.74
N SER A 45 -1.55 19.24 9.30
CA SER A 45 -1.34 20.66 9.01
C SER A 45 -2.22 21.19 7.86
N LYS A 46 -2.76 20.29 7.01
CA LYS A 46 -3.71 20.60 5.94
C LYS A 46 -5.18 20.37 6.38
N GLY A 47 -5.43 20.14 7.65
CA GLY A 47 -6.77 20.00 8.24
C GLY A 47 -7.38 18.60 8.14
N TYR A 48 -6.58 17.56 7.91
CA TYR A 48 -7.03 16.18 7.97
C TYR A 48 -6.89 15.60 9.38
N THR A 49 -7.75 14.65 9.72
CA THR A 49 -7.58 13.77 10.88
C THR A 49 -6.93 12.47 10.40
N THR A 50 -5.79 12.08 10.99
CA THR A 50 -5.00 10.97 10.45
C THR A 50 -4.85 9.82 11.42
N TYR A 51 -4.84 8.60 10.89
CA TYR A 51 -4.60 7.36 11.61
C TYR A 51 -3.59 6.50 10.85
N ALA A 52 -2.69 5.85 11.58
CA ALA A 52 -1.78 4.83 11.05
C ALA A 52 -1.73 3.66 12.04
N PRO A 53 -2.75 2.80 12.09
CA PRO A 53 -2.76 1.67 13.04
C PRO A 53 -1.63 0.69 12.71
N ALA A 54 -0.96 0.20 13.75
CA ALA A 54 0.03 -0.87 13.61
C ALA A 54 -0.66 -2.17 13.19
N TRP A 55 0.07 -3.04 12.50
CA TRP A 55 -0.41 -4.41 12.28
C TRP A 55 -0.48 -5.18 13.59
N PRO A 56 -1.31 -6.22 13.69
CA PRO A 56 -1.26 -7.13 14.82
C PRO A 56 0.18 -7.59 15.08
N TYR A 57 0.58 -7.61 16.35
CA TYR A 57 1.91 -8.00 16.84
C TYR A 57 3.08 -7.08 16.46
N LYS A 58 2.82 -5.96 15.75
CA LYS A 58 3.83 -4.96 15.37
C LYS A 58 3.72 -3.64 16.15
N ASP A 59 2.87 -3.57 17.16
CA ASP A 59 2.70 -2.39 17.99
C ASP A 59 3.78 -2.34 19.09
N ALA A 60 5.03 -2.13 18.68
CA ALA A 60 6.20 -1.99 19.53
C ALA A 60 7.34 -1.27 18.79
N PRO A 61 8.31 -0.68 19.52
CA PRO A 61 9.50 -0.10 18.91
C PRO A 61 10.27 -1.09 18.02
N ALA A 62 10.87 -0.61 16.93
CA ALA A 62 11.60 -1.45 15.97
C ALA A 62 12.69 -2.31 16.64
N ALA A 63 13.41 -1.76 17.61
CA ALA A 63 14.44 -2.49 18.37
C ALA A 63 13.84 -3.69 19.14
N GLU A 64 12.68 -3.52 19.77
CA GLU A 64 12.00 -4.59 20.48
C GLU A 64 11.52 -5.68 19.54
N LEU A 65 10.89 -5.30 18.42
CA LEU A 65 10.45 -6.26 17.40
C LEU A 65 11.63 -7.06 16.83
N ARG A 66 12.77 -6.41 16.60
CA ARG A 66 14.01 -7.09 16.16
C ARG A 66 14.56 -8.07 17.19
N ASN A 67 14.44 -7.77 18.48
CA ASN A 67 14.86 -8.68 19.54
C ASN A 67 14.00 -9.94 19.67
N ARG A 68 12.74 -9.89 19.23
CA ARG A 68 11.82 -11.05 19.22
C ARG A 68 12.13 -12.05 18.09
N GLN A 69 12.77 -11.57 17.00
CA GLN A 69 13.05 -12.43 15.85
C GLN A 69 14.17 -13.45 16.14
N PRO A 70 14.24 -14.59 15.47
CA PRO A 70 13.29 -15.06 14.44
C PRO A 70 12.10 -15.83 15.03
N ASN A 71 11.95 -15.89 16.36
CA ASN A 71 11.07 -16.80 17.08
C ASN A 71 9.76 -16.14 17.55
N ASP A 72 9.40 -14.97 17.01
CA ASP A 72 8.09 -14.38 17.21
C ASP A 72 7.04 -15.15 16.42
N ILE A 73 6.47 -16.19 17.06
CA ILE A 73 5.53 -17.13 16.42
C ILE A 73 4.23 -16.42 16.04
N GLN A 74 3.74 -15.53 16.88
CA GLN A 74 2.49 -14.80 16.62
C GLN A 74 2.61 -13.93 15.36
N LEU A 75 3.70 -13.18 15.24
CA LEU A 75 3.98 -12.42 14.01
C LEU A 75 4.25 -13.36 12.82
N ALA A 76 5.00 -14.45 13.00
CA ALA A 76 5.34 -15.36 11.90
C ALA A 76 4.12 -16.02 11.26
N GLU A 77 3.12 -16.38 12.08
CA GLU A 77 1.88 -17.06 11.65
C GLU A 77 0.80 -16.08 11.15
N LEU A 78 0.97 -14.77 11.36
CA LEU A 78 0.06 -13.74 10.86
C LEU A 78 -0.12 -13.87 9.34
N THR A 79 -1.36 -13.81 8.87
CA THR A 79 -1.75 -13.91 7.46
C THR A 79 -2.10 -12.55 6.85
N LEU A 80 -2.02 -12.44 5.52
CA LEU A 80 -2.46 -11.22 4.81
C LEU A 80 -3.95 -10.94 5.04
N SER A 81 -4.80 -11.97 5.09
CA SER A 81 -6.23 -11.80 5.36
C SER A 81 -6.48 -11.17 6.72
N GLU A 82 -5.78 -11.63 7.77
CA GLU A 82 -5.92 -11.06 9.12
C GLU A 82 -5.47 -9.60 9.18
N VAL A 83 -4.40 -9.23 8.47
CA VAL A 83 -3.96 -7.83 8.37
C VAL A 83 -5.01 -6.97 7.65
N ILE A 84 -5.55 -7.45 6.53
CA ILE A 84 -6.60 -6.75 5.79
C ILE A 84 -7.85 -6.58 6.67
N ASP A 85 -8.26 -7.62 7.39
CA ASP A 85 -9.44 -7.59 8.24
C ASP A 85 -9.23 -6.71 9.48
N HIS A 86 -8.00 -6.63 10.02
CA HIS A 86 -7.61 -5.67 11.05
C HIS A 86 -7.86 -4.22 10.60
N TYR A 87 -7.35 -3.84 9.42
CA TYR A 87 -7.62 -2.51 8.85
C TYR A 87 -9.11 -2.31 8.53
N ALA A 88 -9.79 -3.32 7.99
CA ALA A 88 -11.21 -3.23 7.70
C ALA A 88 -12.05 -2.99 8.96
N ASN A 89 -11.73 -3.64 10.06
CA ASN A 89 -12.41 -3.48 11.34
C ASN A 89 -12.11 -2.10 11.95
N PHE A 90 -10.84 -1.64 11.89
CA PHE A 90 -10.49 -0.29 12.31
C PHE A 90 -11.27 0.77 11.53
N ILE A 91 -11.31 0.67 10.19
CA ILE A 91 -12.03 1.61 9.33
C ILE A 91 -13.53 1.62 9.66
N LYS A 92 -14.14 0.45 9.89
CA LYS A 92 -15.56 0.35 10.27
C LYS A 92 -15.89 0.96 11.63
N SER A 93 -14.90 1.12 12.51
CA SER A 93 -15.08 1.77 13.83
C SER A 93 -15.05 3.30 13.75
N LEU A 94 -14.62 3.87 12.61
CA LEU A 94 -14.59 5.31 12.41
C LEU A 94 -16.00 5.86 12.17
N PRO A 95 -16.26 7.13 12.55
CA PRO A 95 -17.56 7.76 12.38
C PRO A 95 -17.94 7.98 10.91
N GLU A 96 -16.95 8.02 10.02
CA GLU A 96 -17.15 8.19 8.57
C GLU A 96 -16.15 7.32 7.80
N LYS A 97 -16.45 7.06 6.50
CA LYS A 97 -15.51 6.37 5.62
C LYS A 97 -14.31 7.28 5.33
N PRO A 98 -13.08 6.80 5.54
CA PRO A 98 -11.89 7.60 5.33
C PRO A 98 -11.41 7.57 3.86
N ILE A 99 -10.48 8.46 3.55
CA ILE A 99 -9.50 8.29 2.49
C ILE A 99 -8.49 7.22 2.95
N ILE A 100 -8.16 6.27 2.09
CA ILE A 100 -7.22 5.18 2.42
C ILE A 100 -5.95 5.37 1.59
N ILE A 101 -4.81 5.56 2.25
CA ILE A 101 -3.52 5.75 1.59
C ILE A 101 -2.57 4.65 2.05
N GLY A 102 -2.07 3.84 1.14
CA GLY A 102 -1.17 2.74 1.51
C GLY A 102 0.06 2.65 0.62
N HIS A 103 1.16 2.19 1.21
CA HIS A 103 2.44 2.03 0.54
C HIS A 103 2.82 0.54 0.43
N SER A 104 3.39 0.14 -0.70
CA SER A 104 3.90 -1.22 -0.92
C SER A 104 2.78 -2.28 -0.77
N LEU A 105 2.91 -3.22 0.16
CA LEU A 105 1.84 -4.16 0.50
C LEU A 105 0.60 -3.42 1.05
N GLY A 106 0.80 -2.27 1.71
CA GLY A 106 -0.28 -1.37 2.11
C GLY A 106 -1.04 -0.81 0.91
N GLY A 107 -0.37 -0.57 -0.21
CA GLY A 107 -1.01 -0.16 -1.47
C GLY A 107 -1.92 -1.25 -2.04
N LEU A 108 -1.51 -2.52 -1.98
CA LEU A 108 -2.37 -3.65 -2.33
C LEU A 108 -3.59 -3.72 -1.39
N MET A 109 -3.35 -3.61 -0.08
CA MET A 109 -4.44 -3.60 0.90
C MET A 109 -5.40 -2.43 0.69
N THR A 110 -4.92 -1.25 0.32
CA THR A 110 -5.74 -0.10 -0.07
C THR A 110 -6.68 -0.46 -1.22
N GLN A 111 -6.18 -1.06 -2.29
CA GLN A 111 -7.01 -1.47 -3.42
C GLN A 111 -8.08 -2.48 -2.98
N ILE A 112 -7.74 -3.44 -2.12
CA ILE A 112 -8.70 -4.43 -1.58
C ILE A 112 -9.76 -3.76 -0.70
N LEU A 113 -9.37 -2.84 0.18
CA LEU A 113 -10.30 -2.13 1.07
C LEU A 113 -11.26 -1.23 0.29
N ILE A 114 -10.77 -0.54 -0.76
CA ILE A 114 -11.61 0.21 -1.70
C ILE A 114 -12.57 -0.73 -2.44
N ASN A 115 -12.09 -1.87 -2.91
CA ASN A 115 -12.92 -2.88 -3.58
C ASN A 115 -14.00 -3.46 -2.66
N ARG A 116 -13.74 -3.51 -1.33
CA ARG A 116 -14.74 -3.82 -0.31
C ARG A 116 -15.68 -2.65 0.02
N GLY A 117 -15.50 -1.46 -0.56
CA GLY A 117 -16.34 -0.27 -0.36
C GLY A 117 -16.12 0.43 0.99
N LEU A 118 -14.91 0.32 1.58
CA LEU A 118 -14.61 0.81 2.91
C LEU A 118 -14.03 2.24 2.93
N GLY A 119 -13.63 2.80 1.79
CA GLY A 119 -13.13 4.17 1.69
C GLY A 119 -13.99 5.05 0.80
N VAL A 120 -13.70 6.36 0.80
CA VAL A 120 -14.27 7.37 -0.11
C VAL A 120 -13.31 7.70 -1.26
N ALA A 121 -12.02 7.49 -1.07
CA ALA A 121 -10.97 7.55 -2.08
C ALA A 121 -9.82 6.63 -1.66
N GLY A 122 -9.00 6.20 -2.61
CA GLY A 122 -7.82 5.37 -2.37
C GLY A 122 -6.57 5.92 -3.05
N VAL A 123 -5.42 5.79 -2.37
CA VAL A 123 -4.11 6.06 -2.96
C VAL A 123 -3.18 4.87 -2.70
N ALA A 124 -2.73 4.23 -3.75
CA ALA A 124 -1.86 3.06 -3.70
C ALA A 124 -0.44 3.45 -4.15
N ILE A 125 0.42 3.79 -3.17
CA ILE A 125 1.79 4.25 -3.40
C ILE A 125 2.69 3.03 -3.61
N HIS A 126 3.36 2.92 -4.78
CA HIS A 126 4.30 1.85 -5.12
C HIS A 126 3.75 0.46 -4.77
N SER A 127 2.53 0.19 -5.19
CA SER A 127 1.72 -0.94 -4.71
C SER A 127 2.25 -2.30 -5.16
N VAL A 128 2.30 -3.25 -4.24
CA VAL A 128 2.36 -4.68 -4.59
C VAL A 128 1.19 -5.01 -5.52
N PRO A 129 1.40 -5.76 -6.61
CA PRO A 129 0.33 -6.06 -7.57
C PRO A 129 -0.73 -6.99 -6.97
N PRO A 130 -2.03 -6.75 -7.27
CA PRO A 130 -3.07 -7.72 -6.98
C PRO A 130 -2.88 -9.06 -7.71
N GLN A 131 -3.54 -10.10 -7.19
CA GLN A 131 -3.58 -11.41 -7.84
C GLN A 131 -4.04 -11.29 -9.29
N GLY A 132 -3.30 -11.93 -10.20
CA GLY A 132 -3.55 -11.88 -11.65
C GLY A 132 -2.66 -10.91 -12.41
N ILE A 133 -2.03 -9.95 -11.73
CA ILE A 133 -0.97 -9.11 -12.32
C ILE A 133 0.38 -9.82 -12.11
N ILE A 134 0.88 -10.46 -13.15
CA ILE A 134 2.10 -11.27 -13.07
C ILE A 134 3.34 -10.37 -13.15
N PRO A 135 4.15 -10.29 -12.08
CA PRO A 135 5.43 -9.62 -12.12
C PRO A 135 6.49 -10.54 -12.74
N TYR A 136 7.11 -10.10 -13.82
CA TYR A 136 8.20 -10.80 -14.50
C TYR A 136 9.52 -10.02 -14.45
N GLU A 137 9.53 -8.89 -13.77
CA GLU A 137 10.69 -8.04 -13.62
C GLU A 137 11.73 -8.73 -12.72
N PHE A 138 12.95 -8.84 -13.22
CA PHE A 138 14.03 -9.51 -12.49
C PHE A 138 14.30 -8.89 -11.11
N SER A 139 14.22 -7.56 -11.01
CA SER A 139 14.44 -6.86 -9.74
C SER A 139 13.38 -7.20 -8.69
N PHE A 140 12.10 -7.32 -9.09
CA PHE A 140 11.01 -7.77 -8.23
C PHE A 140 11.27 -9.20 -7.71
N ILE A 141 11.59 -10.12 -8.64
CA ILE A 141 11.87 -11.52 -8.29
C ILE A 141 13.07 -11.61 -7.34
N LYS A 142 14.15 -10.89 -7.63
CA LYS A 142 15.35 -10.86 -6.80
C LYS A 142 15.07 -10.32 -5.39
N ALA A 143 14.32 -9.22 -5.28
CA ALA A 143 13.96 -8.62 -3.99
C ALA A 143 13.00 -9.50 -3.18
N GLY A 144 12.02 -10.14 -3.85
CA GLY A 144 10.97 -10.95 -3.21
C GLY A 144 11.40 -12.37 -2.83
N TRP A 145 12.43 -12.93 -3.47
CA TRP A 145 12.78 -14.34 -3.33
C TRP A 145 13.03 -14.79 -1.88
N LYS A 146 13.83 -14.03 -1.13
CA LYS A 146 14.15 -14.36 0.26
C LYS A 146 12.95 -14.20 1.19
N VAL A 147 12.12 -13.20 0.91
CA VAL A 147 10.92 -12.88 1.69
C VAL A 147 9.89 -14.00 1.59
N LEU A 148 9.72 -14.58 0.42
CA LEU A 148 8.83 -15.72 0.23
C LEU A 148 9.29 -16.94 1.03
N GLY A 149 10.60 -17.04 1.29
CA GLY A 149 11.18 -18.05 2.18
C GLY A 149 10.78 -19.48 1.82
N LEU A 150 10.71 -19.81 0.51
CA LEU A 150 10.15 -21.07 0.00
C LEU A 150 10.75 -22.33 0.63
N PHE A 151 12.02 -22.24 1.10
CA PHE A 151 12.73 -23.35 1.73
C PHE A 151 13.02 -23.12 3.22
N SER A 152 12.28 -22.21 3.88
CA SER A 152 12.47 -21.88 5.30
C SER A 152 11.17 -22.02 6.09
N SER A 153 11.30 -22.25 7.41
CA SER A 153 10.14 -22.39 8.30
C SER A 153 9.24 -21.16 8.28
N LEU A 154 7.93 -21.36 8.14
CA LEU A 154 6.91 -20.32 8.26
C LEU A 154 6.67 -19.88 9.71
N ARG A 155 7.12 -20.65 10.68
CA ARG A 155 7.05 -20.33 12.12
C ARG A 155 8.20 -19.42 12.58
N LYS A 156 8.97 -18.88 11.64
CA LYS A 156 10.06 -17.92 11.90
C LYS A 156 9.85 -16.68 11.06
N THR A 157 9.95 -15.53 11.70
CA THR A 157 9.95 -14.24 11.01
C THR A 157 11.19 -14.09 10.13
N TYR A 158 11.13 -13.14 9.19
CA TYR A 158 12.23 -12.77 8.33
C TYR A 158 12.57 -11.29 8.54
N LEU A 159 13.81 -11.01 8.91
CA LEU A 159 14.36 -9.66 8.95
C LEU A 159 15.18 -9.41 7.70
N MET A 160 14.88 -8.35 6.97
CA MET A 160 15.64 -7.97 5.79
C MET A 160 17.05 -7.54 6.19
N SER A 161 18.09 -8.13 5.55
CA SER A 161 19.47 -7.73 5.77
C SER A 161 19.73 -6.30 5.25
N LEU A 162 20.78 -5.64 5.75
CA LEU A 162 21.17 -4.33 5.22
C LEU A 162 21.40 -4.38 3.70
N SER A 163 22.07 -5.41 3.18
CA SER A 163 22.31 -5.54 1.73
C SER A 163 21.02 -5.72 0.91
N ASP A 164 20.04 -6.43 1.46
CA ASP A 164 18.72 -6.57 0.81
C ASP A 164 17.95 -5.26 0.86
N TRP A 165 18.02 -4.53 1.97
CA TRP A 165 17.43 -3.19 2.13
C TRP A 165 18.02 -2.17 1.16
N GLN A 166 19.36 -2.14 1.05
CA GLN A 166 20.08 -1.30 0.10
C GLN A 166 19.63 -1.53 -1.35
N TYR A 167 19.45 -2.80 -1.72
CA TYR A 167 19.01 -3.15 -3.06
C TYR A 167 17.52 -2.84 -3.30
N ALA A 168 16.66 -3.24 -2.36
CA ALA A 168 15.21 -3.24 -2.55
C ALA A 168 14.58 -1.87 -2.28
N PHE A 169 14.98 -1.21 -1.19
CA PHE A 169 14.31 0.01 -0.71
C PHE A 169 15.10 1.28 -1.00
N THR A 170 16.41 1.28 -0.74
CA THR A 170 17.21 2.50 -0.63
C THR A 170 18.28 2.62 -1.70
N ASN A 171 18.13 1.92 -2.81
CA ASN A 171 19.03 2.02 -3.96
C ASN A 171 19.13 3.48 -4.44
N GLY A 172 20.37 3.94 -4.69
CA GLY A 172 20.66 5.32 -5.11
C GLY A 172 20.82 6.34 -3.98
N MET A 173 20.56 5.96 -2.71
CA MET A 173 20.84 6.77 -1.54
C MET A 173 22.32 6.61 -1.12
N THR A 174 22.84 7.53 -0.32
CA THR A 174 24.19 7.41 0.26
C THR A 174 24.27 6.23 1.24
N LEU A 175 25.46 5.69 1.47
CA LEU A 175 25.66 4.57 2.40
C LEU A 175 25.19 4.93 3.82
N GLU A 176 25.44 6.16 4.26
CA GLU A 176 25.03 6.64 5.58
C GLU A 176 23.49 6.66 5.70
N GLU A 177 22.80 7.22 4.72
CA GLU A 177 21.33 7.23 4.68
C GLU A 177 20.74 5.81 4.64
N GLN A 178 21.34 4.91 3.87
CA GLN A 178 20.93 3.51 3.78
C GLN A 178 21.04 2.79 5.12
N ILE A 179 22.19 2.94 5.83
CA ILE A 179 22.39 2.35 7.15
C ILE A 179 21.40 2.92 8.15
N LYS A 180 21.31 4.25 8.23
CA LYS A 180 20.40 4.94 9.13
C LYS A 180 18.95 4.50 8.92
N SER A 181 18.50 4.50 7.67
CA SER A 181 17.11 4.10 7.35
C SER A 181 16.84 2.64 7.69
N TRP A 182 17.82 1.74 7.52
CA TRP A 182 17.69 0.34 7.90
C TRP A 182 17.58 0.15 9.41
N GLU A 183 18.41 0.86 10.17
CA GLU A 183 18.40 0.81 11.64
C GLU A 183 17.12 1.35 12.24
N GLU A 184 16.57 2.43 11.67
CA GLU A 184 15.40 3.10 12.19
C GLU A 184 14.08 2.44 11.78
N ASN A 185 14.01 1.88 10.57
CA ASN A 185 12.71 1.49 9.99
C ASN A 185 12.51 -0.01 9.82
N THR A 186 13.58 -0.80 9.67
CA THR A 186 13.42 -2.21 9.31
C THR A 186 12.99 -3.05 10.51
N ILE A 187 11.89 -3.77 10.36
CA ILE A 187 11.37 -4.70 11.35
C ILE A 187 11.13 -6.09 10.75
N PRO A 188 11.09 -7.15 11.59
CA PRO A 188 10.79 -8.51 11.13
C PRO A 188 9.41 -8.61 10.47
N GLU A 189 9.30 -9.53 9.51
CA GLU A 189 8.08 -9.75 8.76
C GLU A 189 7.63 -11.21 8.75
N SER A 190 6.33 -11.42 8.63
CA SER A 190 5.70 -12.71 8.38
C SER A 190 5.91 -13.14 6.92
N LYS A 191 6.52 -14.30 6.70
CA LYS A 191 6.56 -14.93 5.38
C LYS A 191 5.17 -15.37 4.90
N THR A 192 4.28 -15.66 5.83
CA THR A 192 2.90 -16.04 5.55
C THR A 192 2.12 -14.85 4.99
N VAL A 193 2.31 -13.64 5.54
CA VAL A 193 1.77 -12.41 4.95
C VAL A 193 2.32 -12.21 3.53
N ALA A 194 3.64 -12.31 3.33
CA ALA A 194 4.26 -12.13 2.02
C ALA A 194 3.71 -13.13 0.98
N ARG A 195 3.57 -14.40 1.35
CA ARG A 195 2.97 -15.44 0.49
C ARG A 195 1.49 -15.19 0.23
N GLY A 196 0.79 -14.51 1.14
CA GLY A 196 -0.60 -14.10 0.97
C GLY A 196 -0.82 -13.27 -0.30
N GLY A 197 0.19 -12.49 -0.74
CA GLY A 197 0.17 -11.77 -2.00
C GLY A 197 0.02 -12.65 -3.26
N LEU A 198 0.33 -13.93 -3.15
CA LEU A 198 0.19 -14.91 -4.24
C LEU A 198 -1.14 -15.69 -4.19
N THR A 199 -2.00 -15.40 -3.23
CA THR A 199 -3.24 -16.13 -2.97
C THR A 199 -4.48 -15.30 -3.29
N ALA A 200 -5.67 -15.90 -3.13
CA ALA A 200 -6.95 -15.22 -3.27
C ALA A 200 -7.13 -14.05 -2.27
N ALA A 201 -6.35 -13.98 -1.19
CA ALA A 201 -6.34 -12.82 -0.29
C ALA A 201 -5.92 -11.53 -0.97
N ALA A 202 -5.11 -11.60 -2.04
CA ALA A 202 -4.65 -10.47 -2.84
C ALA A 202 -5.56 -10.15 -4.05
N LYS A 203 -6.74 -10.76 -4.13
CA LYS A 203 -7.66 -10.55 -5.27
C LYS A 203 -8.34 -9.18 -5.19
N VAL A 204 -8.35 -8.49 -6.33
CA VAL A 204 -9.16 -7.29 -6.59
C VAL A 204 -10.06 -7.58 -7.78
N ASP A 205 -11.32 -7.20 -7.68
CA ASP A 205 -12.24 -7.25 -8.81
C ASP A 205 -12.12 -5.94 -9.61
N PHE A 206 -11.39 -5.99 -10.71
CA PHE A 206 -11.10 -4.85 -11.57
C PHE A 206 -12.31 -4.39 -12.40
N ASP A 207 -13.35 -5.22 -12.51
CA ASP A 207 -14.60 -4.88 -13.22
C ASP A 207 -15.58 -4.12 -12.33
N LYS A 208 -15.41 -4.23 -11.00
CA LYS A 208 -16.30 -3.60 -10.04
C LYS A 208 -16.13 -2.08 -10.01
N PRO A 209 -17.23 -1.29 -10.11
CA PRO A 209 -17.18 0.15 -9.86
C PRO A 209 -16.64 0.47 -8.47
N HIS A 210 -15.81 1.50 -8.38
CA HIS A 210 -15.14 1.90 -7.15
C HIS A 210 -15.06 3.44 -7.02
N VAL A 211 -14.75 3.91 -5.82
CA VAL A 211 -14.44 5.32 -5.54
C VAL A 211 -13.12 5.73 -6.22
N PRO A 212 -12.82 7.03 -6.35
CA PRO A 212 -11.56 7.47 -6.96
C PRO A 212 -10.35 6.74 -6.40
N LEU A 213 -9.47 6.27 -7.30
CA LEU A 213 -8.25 5.54 -6.98
C LEU A 213 -7.06 6.10 -7.75
N LEU A 214 -6.03 6.53 -7.01
CA LEU A 214 -4.73 6.91 -7.57
C LEU A 214 -3.71 5.79 -7.31
N LEU A 215 -3.00 5.38 -8.36
CA LEU A 215 -1.81 4.54 -8.22
C LEU A 215 -0.58 5.40 -8.50
N THR A 216 0.45 5.30 -7.65
CA THR A 216 1.73 5.94 -7.92
C THR A 216 2.86 4.94 -8.00
N SER A 217 3.96 5.31 -8.65
CA SER A 217 5.19 4.53 -8.71
C SER A 217 6.42 5.41 -8.84
N GLY A 218 7.60 4.86 -8.56
CA GLY A 218 8.88 5.49 -8.79
C GLY A 218 9.70 4.79 -9.86
N ASP A 219 10.39 5.56 -10.70
CA ASP A 219 11.21 5.03 -11.78
C ASP A 219 12.48 4.31 -11.29
N LYS A 220 12.83 4.47 -10.01
CA LYS A 220 13.99 3.84 -9.34
C LYS A 220 13.60 2.72 -8.38
N ASP A 221 12.34 2.35 -8.31
CA ASP A 221 11.88 1.29 -7.43
C ASP A 221 12.34 -0.09 -7.92
N ASN A 222 13.21 -0.72 -7.17
CA ASN A 222 13.73 -2.05 -7.49
C ASN A 222 12.82 -3.19 -7.01
N ILE A 223 12.08 -2.97 -5.92
CA ILE A 223 11.19 -4.01 -5.40
C ILE A 223 9.84 -4.02 -6.12
N ILE A 224 9.27 -2.85 -6.44
CA ILE A 224 8.03 -2.75 -7.23
C ILE A 224 8.29 -1.82 -8.43
N PRO A 225 8.96 -2.31 -9.48
CA PRO A 225 9.19 -1.51 -10.69
C PRO A 225 7.93 -0.86 -11.23
N ALA A 226 8.05 0.37 -11.73
CA ALA A 226 6.91 1.17 -12.24
C ALA A 226 6.07 0.42 -13.28
N SER A 227 6.70 -0.44 -14.11
CA SER A 227 6.01 -1.28 -15.11
C SER A 227 4.95 -2.20 -14.50
N ILE A 228 5.14 -2.67 -13.26
CA ILE A 228 4.15 -3.48 -12.53
C ILE A 228 2.91 -2.64 -12.23
N ASN A 229 3.10 -1.42 -11.71
CA ASN A 229 1.98 -0.53 -11.40
C ASN A 229 1.27 0.00 -12.64
N VAL A 230 1.99 0.15 -13.77
CA VAL A 230 1.36 0.43 -15.07
C VAL A 230 0.42 -0.71 -15.49
N ARG A 231 0.85 -1.98 -15.32
CA ARG A 231 -0.03 -3.13 -15.62
C ARG A 231 -1.20 -3.22 -14.65
N ASN A 232 -0.96 -2.94 -13.37
CA ASN A 232 -2.02 -2.87 -12.36
C ASN A 232 -3.07 -1.80 -12.74
N PHE A 233 -2.65 -0.59 -13.06
CA PHE A 233 -3.52 0.49 -13.52
C PHE A 233 -4.34 0.08 -14.76
N LYS A 234 -3.69 -0.52 -15.76
CA LYS A 234 -4.36 -0.96 -17.01
C LYS A 234 -5.36 -2.10 -16.83
N ALA A 235 -5.30 -2.83 -15.71
CA ALA A 235 -6.25 -3.89 -15.41
C ALA A 235 -7.64 -3.36 -15.02
N TYR A 236 -7.70 -2.16 -14.43
CA TYR A 236 -8.97 -1.52 -14.09
C TYR A 236 -9.80 -1.19 -15.32
N LYS A 237 -11.07 -1.58 -15.30
CA LYS A 237 -11.98 -1.37 -16.42
C LYS A 237 -12.55 0.04 -16.45
N GLN A 238 -12.80 0.52 -17.66
CA GLN A 238 -13.51 1.78 -17.93
C GLN A 238 -15.00 1.59 -17.63
N ASN A 239 -15.38 1.74 -16.34
CA ASN A 239 -16.74 1.51 -15.84
C ASN A 239 -17.40 2.77 -15.23
N GLY A 240 -16.80 3.95 -15.48
CA GLY A 240 -17.22 5.22 -14.92
C GLY A 240 -16.53 5.59 -13.60
N SER A 241 -15.70 4.68 -13.03
CA SER A 241 -14.86 4.99 -11.87
C SER A 241 -13.61 5.78 -12.32
N VAL A 242 -13.15 6.70 -11.46
CA VAL A 242 -11.90 7.42 -11.67
C VAL A 242 -10.75 6.52 -11.21
N THR A 243 -9.86 6.15 -12.15
CA THR A 243 -8.58 5.49 -11.83
C THR A 243 -7.49 6.26 -12.54
N GLU A 244 -6.52 6.75 -11.79
CA GLU A 244 -5.39 7.51 -12.32
C GLU A 244 -4.06 6.89 -11.94
N TYR A 245 -3.03 7.22 -12.72
CA TYR A 245 -1.68 6.73 -12.51
C TYR A 245 -0.67 7.87 -12.64
N LYS A 246 0.28 7.91 -11.70
CA LYS A 246 1.40 8.86 -11.71
C LYS A 246 2.71 8.16 -11.46
N GLU A 247 3.70 8.34 -12.35
CA GLU A 247 5.08 7.94 -12.13
C GLU A 247 5.91 9.15 -11.70
N PHE A 248 6.63 9.02 -10.57
CA PHE A 248 7.56 10.03 -10.08
C PHE A 248 8.99 9.66 -10.45
N LYS A 249 9.77 10.66 -10.86
CA LYS A 249 11.18 10.50 -11.21
C LYS A 249 12.06 10.55 -9.97
N GLY A 250 13.11 9.70 -9.95
CA GLY A 250 14.08 9.65 -8.87
C GLY A 250 13.57 8.97 -7.60
N ARG A 251 12.37 8.36 -7.60
CA ARG A 251 11.81 7.68 -6.41
C ARG A 251 12.16 6.21 -6.40
N ASN A 252 12.84 5.78 -5.33
CA ASN A 252 13.02 4.36 -4.98
C ASN A 252 11.87 3.89 -4.07
N HIS A 253 11.96 2.67 -3.54
CA HIS A 253 10.88 2.13 -2.69
C HIS A 253 10.77 2.80 -1.32
N PHE A 254 11.80 3.49 -0.86
CA PHE A 254 11.79 4.26 0.40
C PHE A 254 11.10 5.63 0.26
N VAL A 255 10.18 5.76 -0.68
CA VAL A 255 9.51 7.01 -1.07
C VAL A 255 8.94 7.81 0.11
N LEU A 256 8.44 7.14 1.15
CA LEU A 256 7.87 7.82 2.33
C LEU A 256 8.92 8.60 3.14
N GLY A 257 10.19 8.17 3.10
CA GLY A 257 11.29 8.78 3.85
C GLY A 257 12.33 9.50 2.99
N LEU A 258 12.16 9.57 1.67
CA LEU A 258 13.05 10.34 0.81
C LEU A 258 12.95 11.84 1.11
N PRO A 259 14.02 12.63 0.91
CA PRO A 259 13.94 14.09 1.05
C PRO A 259 12.84 14.76 0.20
N THR A 260 12.42 14.09 -0.86
CA THR A 260 11.39 14.56 -1.82
C THR A 260 9.98 14.08 -1.49
N TRP A 261 9.75 13.40 -0.36
CA TRP A 261 8.45 12.82 0.01
C TRP A 261 7.30 13.83 -0.01
N GLN A 262 7.59 15.09 0.31
CA GLN A 262 6.59 16.14 0.37
C GLN A 262 6.01 16.49 -1.01
N GLU A 263 6.82 16.41 -2.07
CA GLU A 263 6.33 16.60 -3.45
C GLU A 263 5.28 15.53 -3.81
N ASP A 264 5.50 14.29 -3.36
CA ASP A 264 4.56 13.19 -3.59
C ASP A 264 3.28 13.38 -2.77
N ALA A 265 3.41 13.85 -1.51
CA ALA A 265 2.29 14.18 -0.64
C ALA A 265 1.46 15.34 -1.18
N ASP A 266 2.10 16.41 -1.69
CA ASP A 266 1.44 17.56 -2.32
C ASP A 266 0.63 17.14 -3.55
N TYR A 267 1.22 16.32 -4.42
CA TYR A 267 0.51 15.79 -5.58
C TYR A 267 -0.74 14.99 -5.18
N ILE A 268 -0.62 14.15 -4.14
CA ILE A 268 -1.74 13.36 -3.62
C ILE A 268 -2.84 14.29 -3.07
N LEU A 269 -2.49 15.32 -2.30
CA LEU A 269 -3.44 16.29 -1.78
C LEU A 269 -4.17 17.04 -2.91
N GLU A 270 -3.42 17.53 -3.92
CA GLU A 270 -4.02 18.16 -5.10
C GLU A 270 -4.96 17.23 -5.87
N TRP A 271 -4.60 15.94 -5.95
CA TRP A 271 -5.45 14.95 -6.59
C TRP A 271 -6.73 14.68 -5.78
N LEU A 272 -6.63 14.58 -4.45
CA LEU A 272 -7.78 14.41 -3.56
C LEU A 272 -8.75 15.59 -3.61
N ASP A 273 -8.25 16.81 -3.75
CA ASP A 273 -9.08 18.01 -3.85
C ASP A 273 -9.88 18.07 -5.17
N LYS A 274 -9.45 17.36 -6.22
CA LYS A 274 -10.09 17.31 -7.54
C LYS A 274 -11.10 16.16 -7.68
N ASN A 275 -10.97 15.11 -6.86
CA ASN A 275 -11.73 13.86 -6.97
C ASN A 275 -12.51 13.55 -5.69
#